data_f2c0654012bf02395ff0c41b65a42478
#
_entry.id   f2c0654012bf02395ff0c41b65a42478
#
_cell.length_a   1.000
_cell.length_b   1.000
_cell.length_c   1.000
_cell.angle_alpha   90.00
_cell.angle_beta   90.00
_cell.angle_gamma   90.00
#
_symmetry.space_group_name_H-M   'P 1'
#
loop_
_entity.id
_entity.type
_entity.pdbx_description
1 polymer ?
#
loop_
_entity_poly.entity_id
_entity_poly.type
_entity_poly.pdbx_seq_one_letter_code
_entity_poly.pdbx_strand_id
1 'polypeptide(L)'
;GNENQGIIEQEGIGNAASVDQQGGNQYANVFQSGNNNGANVLQFTDNFGPQRADVIQQGDENAAAVEQRQTGGGNNTPADVTFVQQVGNNNESVQYENAPGYNSGQTVRAYQTGNSNYVSQSIFSGYTELFYVNQQGNENVATQEAYGGGYNYGNINQLGNKNEALQIVR
;
A
#
# COMPACT_ATOMS: atom_id res chain seq x y z
N GLY A 1 4.00 2.73 -26.00
CA GLY A 1 3.06 3.65 -25.39
C GLY A 1 3.03 3.44 -23.89
N ASN A 2 3.00 4.50 -23.17
CA ASN A 2 2.87 4.46 -21.70
C ASN A 2 1.39 4.24 -21.39
N GLU A 3 1.05 3.06 -20.92
CA GLU A 3 -0.34 2.74 -20.55
C GLU A 3 -0.49 2.89 -19.04
N ASN A 4 -0.96 4.04 -18.58
CA ASN A 4 -1.35 4.26 -17.19
C ASN A 4 -2.88 4.17 -17.09
N GLN A 5 -3.36 3.49 -16.08
CA GLN A 5 -4.79 3.37 -15.80
C GLN A 5 -5.08 3.68 -14.33
N GLY A 6 -5.84 4.73 -14.08
CA GLY A 6 -6.39 5.07 -12.77
C GLY A 6 -7.90 4.88 -12.76
N ILE A 7 -8.42 4.19 -11.76
CA ILE A 7 -9.86 3.98 -11.54
C ILE A 7 -10.19 4.47 -10.13
N ILE A 8 -11.19 5.32 -10.01
CA ILE A 8 -11.73 5.78 -8.73
C ILE A 8 -13.24 5.56 -8.74
N GLU A 9 -13.72 4.81 -7.76
CA GLU A 9 -15.14 4.56 -7.54
C GLU A 9 -15.49 4.90 -6.09
N GLN A 10 -16.47 5.77 -5.89
CA GLN A 10 -16.84 6.30 -4.59
C GLN A 10 -18.35 6.22 -4.38
N GLU A 11 -18.77 5.66 -3.26
CA GLU A 11 -20.16 5.59 -2.83
C GLU A 11 -20.30 6.23 -1.44
N GLY A 12 -21.34 7.07 -1.22
CA GLY A 12 -21.59 7.76 0.04
C GLY A 12 -21.28 9.25 -0.02
N ILE A 13 -20.92 9.85 1.11
CA ILE A 13 -20.78 11.31 1.24
C ILE A 13 -19.37 11.69 1.71
N GLY A 14 -18.80 12.73 1.10
CA GLY A 14 -17.56 13.33 1.56
C GLY A 14 -16.29 12.51 1.31
N ASN A 15 -16.36 11.43 0.53
CA ASN A 15 -15.18 10.65 0.17
C ASN A 15 -14.25 11.45 -0.74
N ALA A 16 -12.95 11.32 -0.54
CA ALA A 16 -11.93 11.97 -1.34
C ALA A 16 -10.88 10.95 -1.81
N ALA A 17 -10.58 10.94 -3.10
CA ALA A 17 -9.53 10.08 -3.66
C ALA A 17 -8.66 10.85 -4.65
N SER A 18 -7.37 10.56 -4.66
CA SER A 18 -6.39 11.07 -5.61
C SER A 18 -5.51 9.95 -6.13
N VAL A 19 -5.29 9.93 -7.44
CA VAL A 19 -4.34 9.04 -8.10
C VAL A 19 -3.42 9.89 -8.98
N ASP A 20 -2.13 9.85 -8.71
CA ASP A 20 -1.09 10.48 -9.53
C ASP A 20 -0.13 9.40 -10.04
N GLN A 21 -0.02 9.27 -11.35
CA GLN A 21 0.77 8.26 -12.04
C GLN A 21 1.76 8.93 -12.99
N GLN A 22 3.06 8.77 -12.72
CA GLN A 22 4.13 9.35 -13.51
C GLN A 22 5.07 8.26 -14.04
N GLY A 23 5.19 8.18 -15.36
CA GLY A 23 5.92 7.12 -16.06
C GLY A 23 4.99 6.25 -16.88
N GLY A 24 5.19 4.95 -16.94
CA GLY A 24 4.38 4.07 -17.75
C GLY A 24 4.05 2.71 -17.12
N ASN A 25 3.02 2.04 -17.66
CA ASN A 25 2.54 0.73 -17.22
C ASN A 25 2.08 0.68 -15.75
N GLN A 26 1.39 1.71 -15.31
CA GLN A 26 0.90 1.83 -13.94
C GLN A 26 -0.61 1.57 -13.88
N TYR A 27 -1.03 0.87 -12.84
CA TYR A 27 -2.43 0.62 -12.55
C TYR A 27 -2.75 1.04 -11.12
N ALA A 28 -3.77 1.86 -10.95
CA ALA A 28 -4.31 2.19 -9.64
C ALA A 28 -5.82 2.01 -9.61
N ASN A 29 -6.32 1.39 -8.56
CA ASN A 29 -7.75 1.24 -8.32
C ASN A 29 -8.08 1.66 -6.90
N VAL A 30 -9.01 2.60 -6.74
CA VAL A 30 -9.50 3.09 -5.45
C VAL A 30 -11.00 2.88 -5.39
N PHE A 31 -11.45 2.08 -4.45
CA PHE A 31 -12.87 1.91 -4.11
C PHE A 31 -13.14 2.39 -2.70
N GLN A 32 -14.08 3.31 -2.54
CA GLN A 32 -14.51 3.83 -1.24
C GLN A 32 -16.03 3.72 -1.10
N SER A 33 -16.50 3.09 -0.04
CA SER A 33 -17.91 2.99 0.31
C SER A 33 -18.13 3.39 1.77
N GLY A 34 -19.03 4.34 2.01
CA GLY A 34 -19.28 4.97 3.31
C GLY A 34 -19.04 6.47 3.25
N ASN A 35 -18.65 7.09 4.36
CA ASN A 35 -18.54 8.54 4.43
C ASN A 35 -17.15 9.01 4.86
N ASN A 36 -16.73 10.14 4.31
CA ASN A 36 -15.49 10.85 4.68
C ASN A 36 -14.21 9.97 4.58
N ASN A 37 -14.18 8.96 3.71
CA ASN A 37 -12.97 8.19 3.48
C ASN A 37 -11.99 8.98 2.61
N GLY A 38 -10.69 8.86 2.91
CA GLY A 38 -9.60 9.49 2.16
C GLY A 38 -8.64 8.46 1.56
N ALA A 39 -8.32 8.57 0.26
CA ALA A 39 -7.29 7.75 -0.37
C ALA A 39 -6.37 8.59 -1.26
N ASN A 40 -5.06 8.36 -1.12
CA ASN A 40 -4.06 8.97 -1.99
C ASN A 40 -3.12 7.90 -2.52
N VAL A 41 -3.00 7.81 -3.84
CA VAL A 41 -2.10 6.88 -4.52
C VAL A 41 -1.14 7.67 -5.40
N LEU A 42 0.15 7.56 -5.13
CA LEU A 42 1.22 8.12 -5.94
C LEU A 42 2.09 6.97 -6.49
N GLN A 43 2.17 6.87 -7.79
CA GLN A 43 3.02 5.91 -8.49
C GLN A 43 4.01 6.64 -9.39
N PHE A 44 5.29 6.35 -9.20
CA PHE A 44 6.37 6.92 -9.99
C PHE A 44 7.29 5.83 -10.52
N THR A 45 7.53 5.82 -11.83
CA THR A 45 8.59 5.03 -12.44
C THR A 45 9.33 5.86 -13.49
N ASP A 46 10.65 5.81 -13.48
CA ASP A 46 11.50 6.40 -14.52
C ASP A 46 11.72 5.46 -15.71
N ASN A 47 11.37 4.20 -15.56
CA ASN A 47 11.44 3.14 -16.58
C ASN A 47 10.10 2.37 -16.64
N PHE A 48 9.98 1.44 -17.55
CA PHE A 48 8.73 0.74 -17.87
C PHE A 48 8.35 -0.40 -16.90
N GLY A 49 8.80 -0.36 -15.64
CA GLY A 49 8.39 -1.36 -14.65
C GLY A 49 6.90 -1.19 -14.29
N PRO A 50 6.12 -2.27 -14.30
CA PRO A 50 4.72 -2.18 -13.94
C PRO A 50 4.54 -1.92 -12.44
N GLN A 51 3.62 -1.04 -12.09
CA GLN A 51 3.22 -0.81 -10.70
C GLN A 51 1.70 -1.01 -10.57
N ARG A 52 1.29 -1.61 -9.48
CA ARG A 52 -0.13 -1.80 -9.17
C ARG A 52 -0.45 -1.38 -7.74
N ALA A 53 -1.46 -0.53 -7.58
CA ALA A 53 -2.00 -0.17 -6.28
C ALA A 53 -3.52 -0.40 -6.26
N ASP A 54 -4.00 -1.17 -5.29
CA ASP A 54 -5.42 -1.34 -5.02
C ASP A 54 -5.73 -0.86 -3.60
N VAL A 55 -6.67 0.07 -3.46
CA VAL A 55 -7.16 0.59 -2.18
C VAL A 55 -8.65 0.35 -2.08
N ILE A 56 -9.10 -0.35 -1.05
CA ILE A 56 -10.50 -0.65 -0.76
C ILE A 56 -10.83 -0.16 0.65
N GLN A 57 -11.76 0.78 0.77
CA GLN A 57 -12.22 1.31 2.06
C GLN A 57 -13.74 1.13 2.18
N GLN A 58 -14.17 0.50 3.27
CA GLN A 58 -15.57 0.27 3.58
C GLN A 58 -15.86 0.70 5.03
N GLY A 59 -16.76 1.64 5.20
CA GLY A 59 -17.08 2.30 6.47
C GLY A 59 -16.75 3.78 6.42
N ASP A 60 -16.54 4.41 7.57
CA ASP A 60 -16.42 5.85 7.66
C ASP A 60 -15.01 6.29 8.12
N GLU A 61 -14.57 7.43 7.63
CA GLU A 61 -13.36 8.11 8.09
C GLU A 61 -12.06 7.27 7.98
N ASN A 62 -12.01 6.30 7.05
CA ASN A 62 -10.78 5.55 6.79
C ASN A 62 -9.81 6.38 5.94
N ALA A 63 -8.50 6.23 6.20
CA ALA A 63 -7.45 6.91 5.45
C ALA A 63 -6.43 5.93 4.90
N ALA A 64 -6.07 6.08 3.61
CA ALA A 64 -5.02 5.30 2.97
C ALA A 64 -4.08 6.20 2.17
N ALA A 65 -2.78 6.04 2.37
CA ALA A 65 -1.75 6.66 1.56
C ALA A 65 -0.82 5.58 1.01
N VAL A 66 -0.69 5.53 -0.30
CA VAL A 66 0.19 4.60 -1.01
C VAL A 66 1.15 5.40 -1.87
N GLU A 67 2.44 5.17 -1.69
CA GLU A 67 3.48 5.74 -2.54
C GLU A 67 4.40 4.62 -3.03
N GLN A 68 4.42 4.41 -4.34
CA GLN A 68 5.29 3.45 -5.01
C GLN A 68 6.28 4.20 -5.89
N ARG A 69 7.58 3.98 -5.62
CA ARG A 69 8.67 4.55 -6.42
C ARG A 69 9.57 3.46 -6.94
N GLN A 70 9.64 3.32 -8.24
CA GLN A 70 10.55 2.40 -8.92
C GLN A 70 11.50 3.17 -9.81
N THR A 71 12.80 3.07 -9.52
CA THR A 71 13.85 3.74 -10.30
C THR A 71 14.87 2.73 -10.79
N GLY A 72 15.28 2.83 -12.07
CA GLY A 72 16.30 1.97 -12.66
C GLY A 72 15.82 0.59 -13.13
N GLY A 73 14.52 0.36 -13.22
CA GLY A 73 13.95 -0.88 -13.76
C GLY A 73 14.05 -0.97 -15.30
N GLY A 74 13.92 -2.19 -15.84
CA GLY A 74 13.83 -2.47 -17.27
C GLY A 74 12.51 -3.17 -17.61
N ASN A 75 12.26 -3.45 -18.89
CA ASN A 75 11.01 -4.07 -19.36
C ASN A 75 10.66 -5.45 -18.76
N ASN A 76 11.56 -6.06 -18.01
CA ASN A 76 11.37 -7.36 -17.35
C ASN A 76 11.37 -7.28 -15.83
N THR A 77 11.24 -6.08 -15.24
CA THR A 77 11.09 -5.94 -13.78
C THR A 77 9.75 -6.53 -13.34
N PRO A 78 9.72 -7.33 -12.26
CA PRO A 78 8.46 -7.74 -11.64
C PRO A 78 7.63 -6.52 -11.19
N ALA A 79 6.33 -6.69 -11.16
CA ALA A 79 5.43 -5.62 -10.71
C ALA A 79 5.61 -5.32 -9.22
N ASP A 80 5.65 -4.03 -8.88
CA ASP A 80 5.41 -3.62 -7.49
C ASP A 80 3.90 -3.63 -7.24
N VAL A 81 3.48 -4.32 -6.20
CA VAL A 81 2.07 -4.53 -5.88
C VAL A 81 1.76 -4.08 -4.46
N THR A 82 0.96 -3.05 -4.33
CA THR A 82 0.42 -2.60 -3.06
C THR A 82 -1.07 -2.91 -2.96
N PHE A 83 -1.49 -3.45 -1.82
CA PHE A 83 -2.89 -3.69 -1.54
C PHE A 83 -3.26 -3.19 -0.14
N VAL A 84 -4.26 -2.31 -0.06
CA VAL A 84 -4.84 -1.83 1.20
C VAL A 84 -6.31 -2.18 1.24
N GLN A 85 -6.73 -2.85 2.30
CA GLN A 85 -8.15 -3.07 2.59
C GLN A 85 -8.47 -2.63 4.02
N GLN A 86 -9.41 -1.72 4.15
CA GLN A 86 -9.90 -1.21 5.43
C GLN A 86 -11.41 -1.44 5.53
N VAL A 87 -11.83 -2.13 6.56
CA VAL A 87 -13.24 -2.41 6.86
C VAL A 87 -13.54 -1.98 8.29
N GLY A 88 -14.46 -1.03 8.46
CA GLY A 88 -14.77 -0.38 9.73
C GLY A 88 -14.46 1.11 9.67
N ASN A 89 -14.18 1.74 10.79
CA ASN A 89 -14.07 3.19 10.85
C ASN A 89 -12.72 3.66 11.38
N ASN A 90 -12.29 4.84 10.95
CA ASN A 90 -11.06 5.48 11.43
C ASN A 90 -9.79 4.60 11.30
N ASN A 91 -9.73 3.68 10.33
CA ASN A 91 -8.51 2.94 10.08
C ASN A 91 -7.56 3.76 9.21
N GLU A 92 -6.27 3.69 9.52
CA GLU A 92 -5.23 4.39 8.75
C GLU A 92 -4.18 3.42 8.24
N SER A 93 -3.82 3.53 6.95
CA SER A 93 -2.74 2.77 6.33
C SER A 93 -1.81 3.69 5.54
N VAL A 94 -0.52 3.63 5.86
CA VAL A 94 0.53 4.34 5.14
C VAL A 94 1.51 3.31 4.57
N GLN A 95 1.65 3.27 3.25
CA GLN A 95 2.55 2.36 2.56
C GLN A 95 3.50 3.14 1.67
N TYR A 96 4.79 2.96 1.91
CA TYR A 96 5.86 3.56 1.14
C TYR A 96 6.78 2.48 0.60
N GLU A 97 6.88 2.40 -0.71
CA GLU A 97 7.75 1.48 -1.43
C GLU A 97 8.75 2.27 -2.27
N ASN A 98 10.04 2.01 -2.06
CA ASN A 98 11.10 2.56 -2.89
C ASN A 98 11.96 1.41 -3.39
N ALA A 99 11.82 1.09 -4.66
CA ALA A 99 12.47 -0.01 -5.34
C ALA A 99 13.54 0.48 -6.32
N PRO A 100 14.77 0.80 -5.85
CA PRO A 100 15.86 1.15 -6.74
C PRO A 100 16.48 -0.11 -7.35
N GLY A 101 16.40 -0.30 -8.67
CA GLY A 101 17.12 -1.38 -9.34
C GLY A 101 16.30 -2.23 -10.33
N TYR A 102 16.99 -3.16 -11.01
CA TYR A 102 16.47 -3.89 -12.16
C TYR A 102 15.64 -5.15 -11.85
N ASN A 103 15.60 -5.62 -10.61
CA ASN A 103 14.93 -6.87 -10.23
C ASN A 103 14.01 -6.69 -9.02
N SER A 104 13.51 -5.50 -8.81
CA SER A 104 12.60 -5.22 -7.72
C SER A 104 11.17 -5.61 -8.11
N GLY A 105 10.52 -6.38 -7.27
CA GLY A 105 9.10 -6.68 -7.35
C GLY A 105 8.61 -6.79 -5.91
N GLN A 106 8.14 -5.69 -5.37
CA GLN A 106 7.68 -5.62 -3.99
C GLN A 106 6.20 -5.98 -3.91
N THR A 107 5.82 -6.70 -2.89
CA THR A 107 4.41 -6.96 -2.59
C THR A 107 4.14 -6.57 -1.15
N VAL A 108 3.34 -5.52 -0.97
CA VAL A 108 3.03 -4.94 0.33
C VAL A 108 1.51 -4.97 0.52
N ARG A 109 1.06 -5.57 1.61
CA ARG A 109 -0.37 -5.73 1.86
C ARG A 109 -0.74 -5.36 3.29
N ALA A 110 -1.78 -4.55 3.42
CA ALA A 110 -2.39 -4.21 4.70
C ALA A 110 -3.89 -4.55 4.69
N TYR A 111 -4.29 -5.31 5.69
CA TYR A 111 -5.69 -5.63 5.95
C TYR A 111 -6.04 -5.16 7.36
N GLN A 112 -7.04 -4.29 7.46
CA GLN A 112 -7.53 -3.76 8.73
C GLN A 112 -9.03 -4.00 8.83
N THR A 113 -9.44 -4.70 9.87
CA THR A 113 -10.86 -4.94 10.15
C THR A 113 -11.15 -4.52 11.59
N GLY A 114 -12.11 -3.63 11.76
CA GLY A 114 -12.45 -3.00 13.04
C GLY A 114 -12.22 -1.50 13.00
N ASN A 115 -11.93 -0.88 14.11
CA ASN A 115 -11.86 0.57 14.19
C ASN A 115 -10.53 1.08 14.71
N SER A 116 -10.11 2.24 14.23
CA SER A 116 -8.92 2.97 14.70
C SER A 116 -7.64 2.13 14.66
N ASN A 117 -7.50 1.23 13.68
CA ASN A 117 -6.26 0.49 13.47
C ASN A 117 -5.30 1.32 12.62
N TYR A 118 -4.00 1.20 12.92
CA TYR A 118 -2.93 1.90 12.21
C TYR A 118 -1.91 0.92 11.63
N VAL A 119 -1.58 1.07 10.36
CA VAL A 119 -0.51 0.33 9.66
C VAL A 119 0.45 1.31 9.01
N SER A 120 1.75 1.11 9.25
CA SER A 120 2.82 1.77 8.49
C SER A 120 3.78 0.72 7.94
N GLN A 121 3.96 0.70 6.63
CA GLN A 121 4.90 -0.18 5.95
C GLN A 121 5.84 0.67 5.08
N SER A 122 7.15 0.59 5.36
CA SER A 122 8.18 1.33 4.64
C SER A 122 9.25 0.38 4.12
N ILE A 123 9.29 0.23 2.82
CA ILE A 123 10.16 -0.73 2.12
C ILE A 123 11.19 0.02 1.28
N PHE A 124 12.47 -0.16 1.60
CA PHE A 124 13.60 0.43 0.88
C PHE A 124 14.52 -0.67 0.37
N SER A 125 14.18 -1.27 -0.76
CA SER A 125 14.94 -2.40 -1.29
C SER A 125 14.88 -2.48 -2.81
N GLY A 126 15.97 -2.91 -3.41
CA GLY A 126 16.08 -3.21 -4.83
C GLY A 126 15.81 -4.68 -5.22
N TYR A 127 15.20 -5.47 -4.33
CA TYR A 127 14.92 -6.88 -4.54
C TYR A 127 13.46 -7.23 -4.29
N THR A 128 13.08 -8.45 -4.64
CA THR A 128 11.70 -8.94 -4.41
C THR A 128 11.42 -9.13 -2.93
N GLU A 129 10.41 -8.48 -2.43
CA GLU A 129 10.03 -8.49 -1.03
C GLU A 129 8.54 -8.77 -0.85
N LEU A 130 8.19 -9.42 0.25
CA LEU A 130 6.80 -9.70 0.61
C LEU A 130 6.53 -9.26 2.05
N PHE A 131 5.73 -8.22 2.21
CA PHE A 131 5.32 -7.70 3.51
C PHE A 131 3.81 -7.74 3.67
N TYR A 132 3.38 -8.26 4.80
CA TYR A 132 1.98 -8.50 5.10
C TYR A 132 1.63 -8.05 6.51
N VAL A 133 0.57 -7.26 6.64
CA VAL A 133 -0.04 -6.90 7.93
C VAL A 133 -1.51 -7.26 7.90
N ASN A 134 -1.97 -7.94 8.94
CA ASN A 134 -3.39 -8.20 9.17
C ASN A 134 -3.75 -7.80 10.60
N GLN A 135 -4.69 -6.89 10.74
CA GLN A 135 -5.21 -6.42 12.02
C GLN A 135 -6.71 -6.69 12.09
N GLN A 136 -7.12 -7.40 13.13
CA GLN A 136 -8.54 -7.66 13.44
C GLN A 136 -8.84 -7.22 14.87
N GLY A 137 -9.73 -6.26 15.04
CA GLY A 137 -10.07 -5.64 16.32
C GLY A 137 -9.90 -4.13 16.27
N ASN A 138 -9.65 -3.50 17.39
CA ASN A 138 -9.61 -2.05 17.45
C ASN A 138 -8.31 -1.52 18.04
N GLU A 139 -7.92 -0.33 17.60
CA GLU A 139 -6.78 0.40 18.13
C GLU A 139 -5.45 -0.40 18.07
N ASN A 140 -5.30 -1.29 17.07
CA ASN A 140 -4.05 -2.00 16.85
C ASN A 140 -3.07 -1.14 16.03
N VAL A 141 -1.79 -1.24 16.35
CA VAL A 141 -0.71 -0.52 15.67
C VAL A 141 0.31 -1.52 15.13
N ALA A 142 0.62 -1.44 13.84
CA ALA A 142 1.64 -2.25 13.20
C ALA A 142 2.60 -1.37 12.39
N THR A 143 3.89 -1.59 12.58
CA THR A 143 4.94 -0.94 11.79
C THR A 143 5.87 -2.00 11.22
N GLN A 144 6.10 -1.94 9.92
CA GLN A 144 7.10 -2.77 9.23
C GLN A 144 8.05 -1.89 8.44
N GLU A 145 9.34 -2.14 8.64
CA GLU A 145 10.41 -1.46 7.91
C GLU A 145 11.36 -2.48 7.31
N ALA A 146 11.71 -2.34 6.04
CA ALA A 146 12.71 -3.15 5.39
C ALA A 146 13.79 -2.30 4.74
N TYR A 147 15.04 -2.66 5.01
CA TYR A 147 16.21 -2.00 4.47
C TYR A 147 17.22 -3.04 3.96
N GLY A 148 17.78 -2.79 2.79
CA GLY A 148 18.88 -3.60 2.29
C GLY A 148 18.55 -4.44 1.07
N GLY A 149 19.48 -5.32 0.70
CA GLY A 149 19.37 -6.17 -0.47
C GLY A 149 19.12 -7.63 -0.09
N GLY A 150 18.20 -8.27 -0.76
CA GLY A 150 17.88 -9.68 -0.54
C GLY A 150 16.39 -9.95 -0.70
N TYR A 151 16.00 -11.21 -0.58
CA TYR A 151 14.58 -11.59 -0.52
C TYR A 151 14.13 -11.49 0.95
N ASN A 152 13.36 -10.47 1.28
CA ASN A 152 12.87 -10.27 2.64
C ASN A 152 11.39 -10.63 2.73
N TYR A 153 11.03 -11.19 3.88
CA TYR A 153 9.65 -11.52 4.20
C TYR A 153 9.29 -10.95 5.58
N GLY A 154 8.19 -10.23 5.64
CA GLY A 154 7.63 -9.71 6.89
C GLY A 154 6.16 -10.05 7.03
N ASN A 155 5.75 -10.54 8.21
CA ASN A 155 4.37 -10.81 8.52
C ASN A 155 4.03 -10.38 9.94
N ILE A 156 3.04 -9.49 10.06
CA ILE A 156 2.42 -9.12 11.34
C ILE A 156 0.96 -9.52 11.31
N ASN A 157 0.54 -10.29 12.31
CA ASN A 157 -0.86 -10.64 12.49
C ASN A 157 -1.30 -10.27 13.92
N GLN A 158 -2.22 -9.32 14.04
CA GLN A 158 -2.74 -8.84 15.31
C GLN A 158 -4.24 -9.15 15.42
N LEU A 159 -4.59 -9.87 16.47
CA LEU A 159 -5.97 -10.23 16.79
C LEU A 159 -6.33 -9.70 18.19
N GLY A 160 -7.42 -8.99 18.31
CA GLY A 160 -7.83 -8.31 19.54
C GLY A 160 -7.60 -6.80 19.46
N ASN A 161 -7.48 -6.16 20.61
CA ASN A 161 -7.44 -4.70 20.67
C ASN A 161 -6.14 -4.19 21.30
N LYS A 162 -5.71 -3.01 20.88
CA LYS A 162 -4.57 -2.29 21.46
C LYS A 162 -3.26 -3.07 21.42
N ASN A 163 -3.10 -3.91 20.39
CA ASN A 163 -1.84 -4.60 20.16
C ASN A 163 -0.88 -3.67 19.40
N GLU A 164 0.39 -3.72 19.76
CA GLU A 164 1.45 -3.00 19.08
C GLU A 164 2.51 -3.99 18.56
N ALA A 165 2.92 -3.83 17.31
CA ALA A 165 3.97 -4.64 16.70
C ALA A 165 4.90 -3.79 15.85
N LEU A 166 6.21 -4.03 16.00
CA LEU A 166 7.27 -3.45 15.18
C LEU A 166 8.12 -4.58 14.60
N GLN A 167 8.28 -4.58 13.29
CA GLN A 167 9.18 -5.50 12.59
C GLN A 167 10.16 -4.72 11.72
N ILE A 168 11.46 -4.93 11.94
CA ILE A 168 12.53 -4.34 11.13
C ILE A 168 13.35 -5.47 10.52
N VAL A 169 13.47 -5.45 9.19
CA VAL A 169 14.28 -6.40 8.42
C VAL A 169 15.46 -5.66 7.78
N ARG A 170 16.68 -6.24 7.90
CA ARG A 170 17.93 -5.62 7.41
C ARG A 170 18.77 -6.61 6.66
#